data_077ed02b047aed66f8a3eded83d51d50
#
_entry.id   077ed02b047aed66f8a3eded83d51d50
#
_cell.length_a   1.000
_cell.length_b   1.000
_cell.length_c   1.000
_cell.angle_alpha   90.00
_cell.angle_beta   90.00
_cell.angle_gamma   90.00
#
_symmetry.space_group_name_H-M   'P 1'
#
loop_
_entity.id
_entity.type
_entity.pdbx_description
1 polymer ?
#
loop_
_entity_poly.entity_id
_entity_poly.type
_entity_poly.pdbx_seq_one_letter_code
_entity_poly.pdbx_strand_id
1 'polypeptide(L)'
;MMKEVAGQSKFWQLANRLGYQMAGTVGQSVGNNWAAGKGLFSKVTLGIGPLNLTLGKGQRLLQWENDLGNIAINAFGLVNTIAGGKIRFNTDNLTLEYRGGLMDIFQPNPPYSAGFSPHTVTGNSGLSEVLLHELHHLWHSRALNDMYLLNYGLQGLNALILKGNFVKDKNYYEDFVDNFGWWKTD
;
A
#
# COMPACT_ATOMS: atom_id res chain seq x y z
N MET A 1 6.08 -14.77 0.61
CA MET A 1 6.28 -14.22 -0.74
C MET A 1 5.05 -14.56 -1.56
N MET A 2 4.24 -13.55 -1.94
CA MET A 2 3.08 -13.80 -2.79
C MET A 2 3.56 -13.99 -4.22
N LYS A 3 3.47 -15.20 -4.74
CA LYS A 3 3.66 -15.47 -6.16
C LYS A 3 2.27 -15.64 -6.76
N GLU A 4 1.81 -14.67 -7.53
CA GLU A 4 0.58 -14.90 -8.32
C GLU A 4 0.94 -15.87 -9.43
N VAL A 5 0.22 -16.98 -9.45
CA VAL A 5 0.38 -17.98 -10.50
C VAL A 5 -0.44 -17.51 -11.70
N ALA A 6 0.19 -17.39 -12.85
CA ALA A 6 -0.49 -17.06 -14.09
C ALA A 6 -1.70 -18.01 -14.28
N GLY A 7 -2.89 -17.46 -14.57
CA GLY A 7 -4.12 -18.22 -14.74
C GLY A 7 -5.00 -18.38 -13.50
N GLN A 8 -4.60 -17.86 -12.33
CA GLN A 8 -5.51 -17.83 -11.17
C GLN A 8 -6.69 -16.87 -11.39
N SER A 9 -7.86 -17.28 -10.90
CA SER A 9 -9.02 -16.40 -10.92
C SER A 9 -8.80 -15.17 -10.01
N LYS A 10 -9.45 -14.04 -10.33
CA LYS A 10 -9.38 -12.80 -9.52
C LYS A 10 -9.73 -13.02 -8.04
N PHE A 11 -10.65 -13.96 -7.78
CA PHE A 11 -11.00 -14.35 -6.40
C PHE A 11 -9.81 -14.90 -5.63
N TRP A 12 -9.07 -15.84 -6.23
CA TRP A 12 -7.89 -16.43 -5.57
C TRP A 12 -6.75 -15.43 -5.42
N GLN A 13 -6.57 -14.52 -6.37
CA GLN A 13 -5.61 -13.44 -6.26
C GLN A 13 -5.94 -12.54 -5.06
N LEU A 14 -7.19 -12.10 -4.93
CA LEU A 14 -7.63 -11.31 -3.79
C LEU A 14 -7.50 -12.07 -2.46
N ALA A 15 -7.88 -13.35 -2.43
CA ALA A 15 -7.74 -14.19 -1.25
C ALA A 15 -6.28 -14.33 -0.79
N ASN A 16 -5.35 -14.51 -1.72
CA ASN A 16 -3.92 -14.57 -1.41
C ASN A 16 -3.41 -13.23 -0.85
N ARG A 17 -3.82 -12.11 -1.43
CA ARG A 17 -3.45 -10.76 -0.95
C ARG A 17 -3.97 -10.49 0.45
N LEU A 18 -5.24 -10.84 0.71
CA LEU A 18 -5.83 -10.73 2.05
C LEU A 18 -5.13 -11.63 3.06
N GLY A 19 -4.80 -12.87 2.66
CA GLY A 19 -4.04 -13.78 3.51
C GLY A 19 -2.66 -13.23 3.88
N TYR A 20 -1.96 -12.63 2.93
CA TYR A 20 -0.68 -11.96 3.16
C TYR A 20 -0.82 -10.76 4.12
N GLN A 21 -1.83 -9.91 3.92
CA GLN A 21 -2.11 -8.80 4.80
C GLN A 21 -2.42 -9.27 6.22
N MET A 22 -3.30 -10.28 6.38
CA MET A 22 -3.64 -10.84 7.67
C MET A 22 -2.40 -11.39 8.40
N ALA A 23 -1.55 -12.13 7.70
CA ALA A 23 -0.32 -12.66 8.29
C ALA A 23 0.62 -11.53 8.75
N GLY A 24 0.78 -10.47 7.94
CA GLY A 24 1.59 -9.30 8.27
C GLY A 24 1.08 -8.56 9.50
N THR A 25 -0.22 -8.24 9.54
CA THR A 25 -0.84 -7.50 10.66
C THR A 25 -0.86 -8.30 11.97
N VAL A 26 -1.05 -9.62 11.90
CA VAL A 26 -0.93 -10.49 13.07
C VAL A 26 0.53 -10.54 13.55
N GLY A 27 1.47 -10.77 12.65
CA GLY A 27 2.89 -10.81 12.98
C GLY A 27 3.36 -9.51 13.64
N GLN A 28 2.96 -8.37 13.11
CA GLN A 28 3.24 -7.05 13.70
C GLN A 28 2.60 -6.90 15.08
N SER A 29 1.35 -7.33 15.26
CA SER A 29 0.68 -7.28 16.56
C SER A 29 1.41 -8.11 17.62
N VAL A 30 1.83 -9.31 17.26
CA VAL A 30 2.62 -10.20 18.13
C VAL A 30 3.96 -9.57 18.47
N GLY A 31 4.67 -9.03 17.48
CA GLY A 31 5.95 -8.33 17.68
C GLY A 31 5.82 -7.11 18.60
N ASN A 32 4.80 -6.29 18.39
CA ASN A 32 4.52 -5.11 19.22
C ASN A 32 4.16 -5.48 20.66
N ASN A 33 3.36 -6.54 20.86
CA ASN A 33 3.04 -7.03 22.20
C ASN A 33 4.29 -7.54 22.91
N TRP A 34 5.13 -8.30 22.23
CA TRP A 34 6.38 -8.80 22.77
C TRP A 34 7.33 -7.66 23.14
N ALA A 35 7.55 -6.70 22.25
CA ALA A 35 8.40 -5.54 22.49
C ALA A 35 7.90 -4.68 23.69
N ALA A 36 6.58 -4.65 23.90
CA ALA A 36 5.95 -3.96 25.02
C ALA A 36 5.90 -4.78 26.33
N GLY A 37 6.51 -5.98 26.38
CA GLY A 37 6.48 -6.87 27.55
C GLY A 37 5.10 -7.43 27.87
N LYS A 38 4.18 -7.48 26.89
CA LYS A 38 2.83 -7.99 27.04
C LYS A 38 2.71 -9.45 26.58
N GLY A 39 1.64 -10.13 26.94
CA GLY A 39 1.34 -11.45 26.37
C GLY A 39 1.23 -11.35 24.84
N LEU A 40 1.80 -12.29 24.11
CA LEU A 40 1.93 -12.25 22.63
C LEU A 40 0.60 -11.97 21.92
N PHE A 41 -0.52 -12.45 22.43
CA PHE A 41 -1.85 -12.29 21.87
C PHE A 41 -2.76 -11.35 22.68
N SER A 42 -2.19 -10.47 23.51
CA SER A 42 -2.98 -9.51 24.32
C SER A 42 -3.76 -8.52 23.45
N LYS A 43 -3.25 -8.20 22.27
CA LYS A 43 -3.92 -7.45 21.21
C LYS A 43 -3.53 -8.07 19.88
N VAL A 44 -4.51 -8.46 19.06
CA VAL A 44 -4.27 -9.00 17.71
C VAL A 44 -5.08 -8.20 16.71
N THR A 45 -4.43 -7.73 15.67
CA THR A 45 -5.07 -7.03 14.55
C THR A 45 -5.05 -7.91 13.31
N LEU A 46 -6.21 -8.06 12.68
CA LEU A 46 -6.39 -8.71 11.39
C LEU A 46 -6.73 -7.65 10.37
N GLY A 47 -5.85 -7.40 9.41
CA GLY A 47 -6.10 -6.49 8.31
C GLY A 47 -6.94 -7.18 7.22
N ILE A 48 -8.02 -6.54 6.79
CA ILE A 48 -8.92 -7.02 5.73
C ILE A 48 -9.16 -5.88 4.74
N GLY A 49 -8.34 -5.76 3.72
CA GLY A 49 -8.36 -4.60 2.82
C GLY A 49 -8.12 -3.30 3.61
N PRO A 50 -9.03 -2.32 3.52
CA PRO A 50 -8.89 -1.05 4.24
C PRO A 50 -9.33 -1.12 5.71
N LEU A 51 -9.77 -2.26 6.21
CA LEU A 51 -10.30 -2.42 7.56
C LEU A 51 -9.37 -3.23 8.43
N ASN A 52 -9.27 -2.84 9.70
CA ASN A 52 -8.57 -3.57 10.75
C ASN A 52 -9.56 -4.08 11.78
N LEU A 53 -9.61 -5.40 11.94
CA LEU A 53 -10.34 -6.08 13.01
C LEU A 53 -9.38 -6.32 14.16
N THR A 54 -9.58 -5.61 15.29
CA THR A 54 -8.71 -5.73 16.46
C THR A 54 -9.38 -6.47 17.59
N LEU A 55 -8.76 -7.56 18.01
CA LEU A 55 -9.16 -8.38 19.14
C LEU A 55 -8.24 -8.06 20.32
N GLY A 56 -8.83 -7.76 21.48
CA GLY A 56 -8.09 -7.46 22.70
C GLY A 56 -8.94 -6.70 23.70
N LYS A 57 -8.61 -6.83 24.99
CA LYS A 57 -9.37 -6.17 26.05
C LYS A 57 -9.28 -4.65 25.94
N GLY A 58 -10.43 -3.97 25.91
CA GLY A 58 -10.51 -2.51 25.82
C GLY A 58 -10.24 -1.93 24.41
N GLN A 59 -10.17 -2.77 23.39
CA GLN A 59 -9.97 -2.32 22.01
C GLN A 59 -11.31 -2.20 21.27
N ARG A 60 -11.35 -1.29 20.28
CA ARG A 60 -12.47 -1.25 19.31
C ARG A 60 -12.33 -2.42 18.36
N LEU A 61 -13.39 -3.19 18.19
CA LEU A 61 -13.39 -4.38 17.35
C LEU A 61 -13.05 -4.04 15.88
N LEU A 62 -13.67 -2.99 15.36
CA LEU A 62 -13.49 -2.57 13.98
C LEU A 62 -12.85 -1.18 13.94
N GLN A 63 -11.79 -1.03 13.21
CA GLN A 63 -11.08 0.23 13.01
C GLN A 63 -10.83 0.44 11.53
N TRP A 64 -11.10 1.65 11.07
CA TRP A 64 -10.59 2.13 9.78
C TRP A 64 -9.18 2.65 10.03
N GLU A 65 -8.25 2.23 9.21
CA GLU A 65 -6.86 2.68 9.33
C GLU A 65 -6.76 4.15 8.93
N ASN A 66 -6.38 4.98 9.89
CA ASN A 66 -6.41 6.43 9.74
C ASN A 66 -5.13 7.02 10.34
N ASP A 67 -4.07 7.01 9.56
CA ASP A 67 -2.84 7.73 9.88
C ASP A 67 -2.75 9.07 9.13
N LEU A 68 -1.77 9.89 9.48
CA LEU A 68 -1.55 11.18 8.83
C LEU A 68 -1.23 11.03 7.34
N GLY A 69 -0.54 9.96 6.95
CA GLY A 69 -0.22 9.67 5.56
C GLY A 69 -1.47 9.39 4.75
N ASN A 70 -2.38 8.57 5.28
CA ASN A 70 -3.67 8.30 4.65
C ASN A 70 -4.51 9.57 4.48
N ILE A 71 -4.57 10.41 5.51
CA ILE A 71 -5.31 11.68 5.46
C ILE A 71 -4.73 12.58 4.37
N ALA A 72 -3.41 12.75 4.33
CA ALA A 72 -2.74 13.60 3.35
C ALA A 72 -2.95 13.11 1.91
N ILE A 73 -2.79 11.81 1.65
CA ILE A 73 -2.97 11.22 0.31
C ILE A 73 -4.43 11.29 -0.13
N ASN A 74 -5.38 11.04 0.76
CA ASN A 74 -6.79 11.19 0.42
C ASN A 74 -7.18 12.65 0.16
N ALA A 75 -6.68 13.60 0.96
CA ALA A 75 -6.89 15.02 0.73
C ALA A 75 -6.32 15.46 -0.62
N PHE A 76 -5.10 15.02 -0.95
CA PHE A 76 -4.49 15.28 -2.25
C PHE A 76 -5.31 14.66 -3.40
N GLY A 77 -5.78 13.42 -3.24
CA GLY A 77 -6.64 12.76 -4.21
C GLY A 77 -7.96 13.51 -4.45
N LEU A 78 -8.59 14.03 -3.39
CA LEU A 78 -9.79 14.86 -3.51
C LEU A 78 -9.51 16.16 -4.25
N VAL A 79 -8.43 16.88 -3.91
CA VAL A 79 -8.01 18.10 -4.62
C VAL A 79 -7.75 17.81 -6.11
N ASN A 80 -7.06 16.69 -6.39
CA ASN A 80 -6.83 16.23 -7.75
C ASN A 80 -8.14 16.00 -8.52
N THR A 81 -9.16 15.46 -7.85
CA THR A 81 -10.48 15.23 -8.44
C THR A 81 -11.21 16.54 -8.73
N ILE A 82 -11.21 17.51 -7.81
CA ILE A 82 -11.81 18.83 -8.00
C ILE A 82 -11.22 19.53 -9.23
N ALA A 83 -9.95 19.30 -9.52
CA ALA A 83 -9.28 19.84 -10.70
C ALA A 83 -9.53 19.04 -12.00
N GLY A 84 -10.63 18.32 -12.08
CA GLY A 84 -11.06 17.58 -13.28
C GLY A 84 -10.66 16.10 -13.31
N GLY A 85 -10.09 15.58 -12.24
CA GLY A 85 -9.79 14.16 -12.11
C GLY A 85 -11.04 13.30 -11.90
N LYS A 86 -10.84 11.98 -11.87
CA LYS A 86 -11.89 10.97 -11.66
C LYS A 86 -11.60 10.12 -10.44
N ILE A 87 -12.65 9.76 -9.71
CA ILE A 87 -12.57 8.76 -8.63
C ILE A 87 -13.13 7.44 -9.16
N ARG A 88 -12.41 6.36 -8.90
CA ARG A 88 -12.87 5.00 -9.18
C ARG A 88 -12.64 4.13 -7.96
N PHE A 89 -13.62 3.30 -7.61
CA PHE A 89 -13.41 2.24 -6.64
C PHE A 89 -13.02 0.95 -7.37
N ASN A 90 -11.86 0.42 -7.04
CA ASN A 90 -11.34 -0.84 -7.57
C ASN A 90 -11.73 -1.98 -6.61
N THR A 91 -12.69 -2.79 -7.02
CA THR A 91 -13.19 -3.93 -6.23
C THR A 91 -12.20 -5.08 -6.17
N ASP A 92 -11.33 -5.24 -7.17
CA ASP A 92 -10.34 -6.32 -7.21
C ASP A 92 -9.25 -6.12 -6.14
N ASN A 93 -9.04 -4.87 -5.70
CA ASN A 93 -8.03 -4.50 -4.72
C ASN A 93 -8.58 -3.76 -3.50
N LEU A 94 -9.88 -3.52 -3.46
CA LEU A 94 -10.56 -2.76 -2.38
C LEU A 94 -9.89 -1.39 -2.15
N THR A 95 -9.75 -0.61 -3.23
CA THR A 95 -8.95 0.61 -3.26
C THR A 95 -9.68 1.74 -3.99
N LEU A 96 -9.55 2.97 -3.49
CA LEU A 96 -9.92 4.19 -4.20
C LEU A 96 -8.78 4.62 -5.12
N GLU A 97 -9.10 4.87 -6.37
CA GLU A 97 -8.18 5.39 -7.37
C GLU A 97 -8.58 6.81 -7.73
N TYR A 98 -7.67 7.76 -7.55
CA TYR A 98 -7.81 9.14 -8.00
C TYR A 98 -6.96 9.32 -9.25
N ARG A 99 -7.58 9.61 -10.38
CA ARG A 99 -6.93 9.62 -11.70
C ARG A 99 -7.08 10.95 -12.40
N GLY A 100 -6.03 11.43 -13.05
CA GLY A 100 -6.06 12.65 -13.85
C GLY A 100 -6.03 13.92 -13.04
N GLY A 101 -6.74 14.96 -13.50
CA GLY A 101 -6.82 16.26 -12.81
C GLY A 101 -5.50 17.00 -12.72
N LEU A 102 -5.12 17.45 -11.52
CA LEU A 102 -3.84 18.14 -11.31
C LEU A 102 -2.64 17.29 -11.73
N MET A 103 -2.72 15.97 -11.58
CA MET A 103 -1.63 15.08 -11.96
C MET A 103 -1.37 15.08 -13.47
N ASP A 104 -2.40 15.27 -14.31
CA ASP A 104 -2.20 15.42 -15.76
C ASP A 104 -1.53 16.74 -16.12
N ILE A 105 -1.69 17.77 -15.27
CA ILE A 105 -1.03 19.07 -15.47
C ILE A 105 0.43 19.02 -15.05
N PHE A 106 0.72 18.46 -13.88
CA PHE A 106 2.07 18.43 -13.33
C PHE A 106 2.93 17.32 -13.91
N GLN A 107 2.32 16.21 -14.28
CA GLN A 107 2.99 15.01 -14.79
C GLN A 107 2.18 14.40 -15.96
N PRO A 108 2.12 15.12 -17.12
CA PRO A 108 1.31 14.66 -18.25
C PRO A 108 1.84 13.38 -18.92
N ASN A 109 3.13 13.14 -18.86
CA ASN A 109 3.83 11.99 -19.43
C ASN A 109 5.14 11.71 -18.66
N PRO A 110 5.57 10.46 -18.51
CA PRO A 110 4.88 9.19 -18.78
C PRO A 110 3.76 8.89 -17.78
N PRO A 111 3.13 7.69 -17.82
CA PRO A 111 2.22 7.22 -16.76
C PRO A 111 2.87 7.41 -15.40
N TYR A 112 2.16 8.00 -14.46
CA TYR A 112 2.74 8.37 -13.18
C TYR A 112 1.76 8.22 -12.02
N SER A 113 2.28 7.75 -10.89
CA SER A 113 1.60 7.78 -9.60
C SER A 113 2.25 8.81 -8.69
N ALA A 114 1.43 9.60 -8.00
CA ALA A 114 1.91 10.59 -7.03
C ALA A 114 1.96 10.05 -5.61
N GLY A 115 1.36 8.93 -5.37
CA GLY A 115 1.35 8.35 -4.04
C GLY A 115 0.28 7.30 -3.86
N PHE A 116 0.47 6.52 -2.84
CA PHE A 116 -0.42 5.44 -2.41
C PHE A 116 -0.56 5.49 -0.89
N SER A 117 -1.62 4.89 -0.42
CA SER A 117 -1.86 4.62 0.99
C SER A 117 -2.51 3.24 1.10
N PRO A 118 -2.72 2.68 2.31
CA PRO A 118 -3.47 1.43 2.46
C PRO A 118 -4.86 1.42 1.82
N HIS A 119 -5.40 2.59 1.48
CA HIS A 119 -6.76 2.72 0.94
C HIS A 119 -6.83 3.29 -0.46
N THR A 120 -5.82 4.02 -0.91
CA THR A 120 -5.90 4.85 -2.11
C THR A 120 -4.63 4.83 -2.94
N VAL A 121 -4.80 5.02 -4.24
CA VAL A 121 -3.73 5.32 -5.20
C VAL A 121 -4.12 6.58 -5.96
N THR A 122 -3.18 7.51 -6.12
CA THR A 122 -3.38 8.75 -6.88
C THR A 122 -2.36 8.83 -8.01
N GLY A 123 -2.82 9.11 -9.22
CA GLY A 123 -1.95 9.25 -10.38
C GLY A 123 -2.57 10.06 -11.51
N ASN A 124 -1.82 10.24 -12.60
CA ASN A 124 -2.31 10.87 -13.82
C ASN A 124 -3.27 9.94 -14.60
N SER A 125 -3.76 10.37 -15.74
CA SER A 125 -4.67 9.58 -16.59
C SER A 125 -4.06 8.24 -17.05
N GLY A 126 -2.72 8.16 -17.13
CA GLY A 126 -1.96 6.94 -17.45
C GLY A 126 -1.78 5.97 -16.28
N LEU A 127 -2.34 6.23 -15.10
CA LEU A 127 -2.18 5.39 -13.90
C LEU A 127 -2.41 3.89 -14.16
N SER A 128 -3.25 3.55 -15.14
CA SER A 128 -3.53 2.13 -15.46
C SER A 128 -2.29 1.33 -15.82
N GLU A 129 -1.29 1.97 -16.43
CA GLU A 129 -0.06 1.32 -16.89
C GLU A 129 0.91 0.99 -15.75
N VAL A 130 0.88 1.80 -14.68
CA VAL A 130 1.72 1.60 -13.48
C VAL A 130 0.93 1.07 -12.28
N LEU A 131 -0.37 0.88 -12.46
CA LEU A 131 -1.27 0.54 -11.35
C LEU A 131 -0.85 -0.74 -10.63
N LEU A 132 -0.42 -1.76 -11.35
CA LEU A 132 0.00 -3.02 -10.73
C LEU A 132 1.23 -2.83 -9.85
N HIS A 133 2.18 -2.00 -10.26
CA HIS A 133 3.32 -1.61 -9.44
C HIS A 133 2.85 -0.94 -8.15
N GLU A 134 1.99 0.06 -8.25
CA GLU A 134 1.46 0.79 -7.09
C GLU A 134 0.64 -0.10 -6.15
N LEU A 135 -0.09 -1.07 -6.71
CA LEU A 135 -0.84 -2.03 -5.91
C LEU A 135 0.07 -2.94 -5.06
N HIS A 136 1.30 -3.21 -5.48
CA HIS A 136 2.27 -3.93 -4.63
C HIS A 136 2.61 -3.10 -3.39
N HIS A 137 2.93 -1.83 -3.58
CA HIS A 137 3.21 -0.93 -2.46
C HIS A 137 2.01 -0.82 -1.52
N LEU A 138 0.79 -0.73 -2.08
CA LEU A 138 -0.44 -0.70 -1.30
C LEU A 138 -0.61 -1.97 -0.45
N TRP A 139 -0.38 -3.16 -1.01
CA TRP A 139 -0.49 -4.40 -0.25
C TRP A 139 0.63 -4.57 0.78
N HIS A 140 1.84 -4.10 0.49
CA HIS A 140 2.91 -4.01 1.47
C HIS A 140 2.54 -3.07 2.62
N SER A 141 1.98 -1.89 2.32
CA SER A 141 1.57 -0.94 3.35
C SER A 141 0.45 -1.51 4.24
N ARG A 142 -0.51 -2.24 3.66
CA ARG A 142 -1.56 -2.94 4.42
C ARG A 142 -1.02 -4.04 5.33
N ALA A 143 0.02 -4.75 4.91
CA ALA A 143 0.62 -5.82 5.69
C ALA A 143 1.53 -5.30 6.82
N LEU A 144 2.21 -4.19 6.59
CA LEU A 144 3.21 -3.63 7.49
C LEU A 144 2.72 -2.41 8.29
N ASN A 145 1.53 -1.87 7.96
CA ASN A 145 0.93 -0.69 8.60
C ASN A 145 1.94 0.46 8.77
N ASP A 146 1.97 1.09 9.95
CA ASP A 146 2.84 2.22 10.28
C ASP A 146 4.33 1.96 10.02
N MET A 147 4.75 0.70 10.09
CA MET A 147 6.14 0.31 9.82
C MET A 147 6.52 0.41 8.34
N TYR A 148 5.54 0.40 7.43
CA TYR A 148 5.84 0.47 6.00
C TYR A 148 6.47 1.81 5.60
N LEU A 149 5.84 2.93 5.94
CA LEU A 149 6.35 4.26 5.59
C LEU A 149 7.69 4.55 6.23
N LEU A 150 7.89 4.12 7.49
CA LEU A 150 9.18 4.26 8.16
C LEU A 150 10.26 3.47 7.43
N ASN A 151 10.01 2.20 7.14
CA ASN A 151 10.96 1.35 6.42
C ASN A 151 11.23 1.85 5.00
N TYR A 152 10.18 2.22 4.26
CA TYR A 152 10.29 2.79 2.91
C TYR A 152 11.18 4.05 2.93
N GLY A 153 10.92 4.96 3.88
CA GLY A 153 11.71 6.18 4.04
C GLY A 153 13.18 5.91 4.39
N LEU A 154 13.44 4.97 5.30
CA LEU A 154 14.81 4.58 5.66
C LEU A 154 15.54 3.92 4.48
N GLN A 155 14.88 3.05 3.74
CA GLN A 155 15.46 2.44 2.52
C GLN A 155 15.70 3.48 1.43
N GLY A 156 14.77 4.42 1.25
CA GLY A 156 14.94 5.52 0.30
C GLY A 156 16.10 6.45 0.70
N LEU A 157 16.25 6.76 1.98
CA LEU A 157 17.38 7.56 2.48
C LEU A 157 18.72 6.83 2.24
N ASN A 158 18.75 5.52 2.51
CA ASN A 158 19.92 4.70 2.21
C ASN A 158 20.25 4.70 0.71
N ALA A 159 19.25 4.57 -0.16
CA ALA A 159 19.40 4.66 -1.60
C ALA A 159 19.93 6.04 -2.05
N LEU A 160 19.40 7.10 -1.46
CA LEU A 160 19.85 8.47 -1.74
C LEU A 160 21.33 8.68 -1.36
N ILE A 161 21.74 8.20 -0.19
CA ILE A 161 23.13 8.31 0.29
C ILE A 161 24.07 7.51 -0.61
N LEU A 162 23.70 6.29 -0.99
CA LEU A 162 24.60 5.38 -1.71
C LEU A 162 24.63 5.63 -3.23
N LYS A 163 23.54 6.10 -3.82
CA LYS A 163 23.34 6.20 -5.27
C LYS A 163 22.85 7.55 -5.75
N GLY A 164 22.56 8.49 -4.86
CA GLY A 164 22.03 9.80 -5.20
C GLY A 164 20.57 9.78 -5.71
N ASN A 165 19.86 8.66 -5.53
CA ASN A 165 18.47 8.50 -5.95
C ASN A 165 17.65 7.81 -4.86
N PHE A 166 16.56 8.46 -4.42
CA PHE A 166 15.72 7.96 -3.34
C PHE A 166 14.88 6.74 -3.74
N VAL A 167 14.45 6.66 -4.99
CA VAL A 167 13.47 5.69 -5.47
C VAL A 167 14.11 4.46 -6.11
N LYS A 168 15.22 4.62 -6.82
CA LYS A 168 15.82 3.53 -7.62
C LYS A 168 17.08 2.93 -6.97
N ASP A 169 17.43 1.73 -7.43
CA ASP A 169 18.73 1.05 -7.29
C ASP A 169 19.21 0.65 -5.89
N LYS A 170 18.52 0.96 -4.83
CA LYS A 170 18.84 0.53 -3.45
C LYS A 170 17.67 0.67 -2.49
N ASN A 171 16.53 1.11 -2.96
CA ASN A 171 15.32 1.01 -2.16
C ASN A 171 14.75 -0.41 -2.33
N TYR A 172 14.82 -1.21 -1.28
CA TYR A 172 14.39 -2.61 -1.30
C TYR A 172 12.95 -2.79 -1.83
N TYR A 173 12.06 -1.87 -1.50
CA TYR A 173 10.66 -1.99 -1.92
C TYR A 173 10.47 -1.74 -3.42
N GLU A 174 11.22 -0.80 -3.98
CA GLU A 174 11.22 -0.55 -5.42
C GLU A 174 11.88 -1.71 -6.18
N ASP A 175 13.08 -2.12 -5.74
CA ASP A 175 13.78 -3.27 -6.30
C ASP A 175 12.94 -4.56 -6.24
N PHE A 176 12.24 -4.77 -5.12
CA PHE A 176 11.37 -5.93 -4.96
C PHE A 176 10.20 -5.87 -5.95
N VAL A 177 9.54 -4.72 -6.07
CA VAL A 177 8.45 -4.55 -7.00
C VAL A 177 8.95 -4.69 -8.43
N ASP A 178 10.07 -4.05 -8.77
CA ASP A 178 10.64 -4.05 -10.12
C ASP A 178 11.18 -5.43 -10.56
N ASN A 179 11.76 -6.21 -9.65
CA ASN A 179 12.40 -7.47 -9.99
C ASN A 179 11.54 -8.70 -9.72
N PHE A 180 10.63 -8.63 -8.75
CA PHE A 180 9.79 -9.74 -8.30
C PHE A 180 8.31 -9.46 -8.44
N GLY A 181 7.95 -8.31 -8.97
CA GLY A 181 6.57 -7.95 -9.19
C GLY A 181 5.89 -8.85 -10.21
N TRP A 182 4.69 -9.20 -9.91
CA TRP A 182 3.78 -10.01 -10.73
C TRP A 182 3.29 -9.27 -11.99
N TRP A 183 3.60 -7.98 -12.13
CA TRP A 183 3.25 -7.16 -13.28
C TRP A 183 4.21 -7.33 -14.47
N LYS A 184 5.35 -7.97 -14.31
CA LYS A 184 6.18 -8.43 -15.42
C LYS A 184 5.49 -9.67 -16.02
N THR A 185 4.57 -9.44 -16.92
CA THR A 185 4.13 -10.47 -17.87
C THR A 185 5.09 -10.40 -19.05
N ASP A 186 5.90 -11.42 -19.20
CA ASP A 186 6.67 -11.67 -20.41
C ASP A 186 5.74 -11.79 -21.62
#